data_c393a7fe51026437fdb8500ac34b4997
#
_entry.id   c393a7fe51026437fdb8500ac34b4997
#
_cell.length_a   1.000
_cell.length_b   1.000
_cell.length_c   1.000
_cell.angle_alpha   90.00
_cell.angle_beta   90.00
_cell.angle_gamma   90.00
#
_symmetry.space_group_name_H-M   'P 1'
#
loop_
_entity.id
_entity.type
_entity.pdbx_description
1 polymer ?
#
loop_
_entity_poly.entity_id
_entity_poly.type
_entity_poly.pdbx_seq_one_letter_code
_entity_poly.pdbx_strand_id
1 'polypeptide(L)'
;MKMQFLQPMMLWSFLLMPLVAGAYIWLLRRKRQEVVSFSTVSWIVQNIKTPSAWRRHVPPVLLFFAMGLLLLASARPMARVTLPADYMTLILAMDVSRSMLAEDVDPSRIKAAQKAAKDFLQDLPPNIRVGIVSFAANAQVVQHVTPQRVELVEAIDRFQLQRGTATGSGLLMALATLRPEAKLDLEKLLFPSSPSGFGGDSLGGMNNSSRSLDAKPSEKERKLEPPGSYKGGAIVLLSDGRRTAGPDPLWAAQKAADLGVRVYTVGFGTPNGFIPGFEGYSFFTQVDEESLKAVAKITEAEYFKAGSADDLKKVYQHLSNQFILEKRDTEITALLSGAALFMMVLALVLSAIWFRLGDSVPIKIFRHS
;
A
#
# COMPACT_ATOMS: atom_id res chain seq x y z
N MET A 1 8.06 4.08 -22.56
CA MET A 1 7.35 3.12 -21.69
C MET A 1 7.83 1.72 -22.04
N LYS A 2 8.52 1.02 -21.13
CA LYS A 2 8.90 -0.39 -21.37
C LYS A 2 7.73 -1.24 -20.86
N MET A 3 6.93 -1.81 -21.77
CA MET A 3 5.97 -2.84 -21.43
C MET A 3 6.73 -4.12 -21.11
N GLN A 4 6.47 -4.69 -19.94
CA GLN A 4 6.99 -5.99 -19.55
C GLN A 4 5.85 -7.01 -19.62
N PHE A 5 6.13 -8.19 -20.16
CA PHE A 5 5.19 -9.30 -20.23
C PHE A 5 5.62 -10.37 -19.23
N LEU A 6 4.70 -10.81 -18.38
CA LEU A 6 4.97 -11.88 -17.42
C LEU A 6 5.16 -13.24 -18.13
N GLN A 7 4.43 -13.45 -19.23
CA GLN A 7 4.47 -14.69 -20.00
C GLN A 7 4.69 -14.39 -21.49
N PRO A 8 5.94 -14.03 -21.89
CA PRO A 8 6.21 -13.69 -23.30
C PRO A 8 5.99 -14.85 -24.25
N MET A 9 6.06 -16.10 -23.79
CA MET A 9 5.77 -17.28 -24.62
C MET A 9 4.33 -17.31 -25.13
N MET A 10 3.37 -16.71 -24.42
CA MET A 10 1.97 -16.65 -24.88
C MET A 10 1.78 -15.73 -26.09
N LEU A 11 2.75 -14.87 -26.42
CA LEU A 11 2.70 -14.06 -27.64
C LEU A 11 2.74 -14.93 -28.91
N TRP A 12 3.28 -16.15 -28.87
CA TRP A 12 3.23 -17.09 -29.99
C TRP A 12 1.80 -17.48 -30.38
N SER A 13 0.83 -17.35 -29.44
CA SER A 13 -0.59 -17.58 -29.75
C SER A 13 -1.16 -16.58 -30.76
N PHE A 14 -0.52 -15.42 -30.98
CA PHE A 14 -0.88 -14.49 -32.05
C PHE A 14 -0.75 -15.11 -33.44
N LEU A 15 0.05 -16.18 -33.59
CA LEU A 15 0.15 -16.94 -34.85
C LEU A 15 -1.18 -17.59 -35.25
N LEU A 16 -2.12 -17.77 -34.32
CA LEU A 16 -3.48 -18.23 -34.61
C LEU A 16 -4.32 -17.19 -35.36
N MET A 17 -4.03 -15.89 -35.22
CA MET A 17 -4.80 -14.82 -35.85
C MET A 17 -4.80 -14.91 -37.40
N PRO A 18 -3.65 -15.02 -38.10
CA PRO A 18 -3.66 -15.16 -39.56
C PRO A 18 -4.32 -16.44 -40.01
N LEU A 19 -4.26 -17.52 -39.22
CA LEU A 19 -4.96 -18.79 -39.55
C LEU A 19 -6.47 -18.62 -39.49
N VAL A 20 -7.00 -17.96 -38.48
CA VAL A 20 -8.44 -17.64 -38.35
C VAL A 20 -8.91 -16.70 -39.47
N ALA A 21 -8.11 -15.66 -39.77
CA ALA A 21 -8.40 -14.76 -40.90
C ALA A 21 -8.42 -15.51 -42.25
N GLY A 22 -7.42 -16.38 -42.45
CA GLY A 22 -7.35 -17.22 -43.63
C GLY A 22 -8.56 -18.17 -43.78
N ALA A 23 -8.96 -18.84 -42.69
CA ALA A 23 -10.12 -19.69 -42.62
C ALA A 23 -11.42 -18.90 -42.95
N TYR A 24 -11.55 -17.69 -42.40
CA TYR A 24 -12.68 -16.80 -42.69
C TYR A 24 -12.74 -16.43 -44.17
N ILE A 25 -11.63 -16.03 -44.77
CA ILE A 25 -11.57 -15.69 -46.22
C ILE A 25 -11.86 -16.91 -47.08
N TRP A 26 -11.35 -18.10 -46.72
CA TRP A 26 -11.59 -19.34 -47.42
C TRP A 26 -13.08 -19.73 -47.40
N LEU A 27 -13.74 -19.64 -46.25
CA LEU A 27 -15.17 -19.86 -46.09
C LEU A 27 -16.01 -18.90 -46.95
N LEU A 28 -15.60 -17.61 -46.98
CA LEU A 28 -16.28 -16.63 -47.85
C LEU A 28 -16.14 -16.95 -49.32
N ARG A 29 -14.96 -17.43 -49.77
CA ARG A 29 -14.72 -17.83 -51.16
C ARG A 29 -15.49 -19.08 -51.52
N ARG A 30 -15.54 -20.08 -50.63
CA ARG A 30 -16.29 -21.33 -50.83
C ARG A 30 -17.78 -21.07 -50.99
N LYS A 31 -18.40 -20.23 -50.18
CA LYS A 31 -19.82 -19.86 -50.28
C LYS A 31 -20.18 -19.14 -51.58
N ARG A 32 -19.22 -18.49 -52.26
CA ARG A 32 -19.47 -17.87 -53.56
C ARG A 32 -19.55 -18.86 -54.70
N GLN A 33 -19.02 -20.06 -54.55
CA GLN A 33 -19.03 -21.11 -55.61
C GLN A 33 -20.30 -21.96 -55.59
N GLU A 34 -21.10 -21.94 -54.51
CA GLU A 34 -22.33 -22.70 -54.36
C GLU A 34 -23.60 -21.96 -54.85
N VAL A 35 -23.45 -20.86 -55.58
CA VAL A 35 -24.60 -20.17 -56.17
C VAL A 35 -25.12 -20.99 -57.34
N VAL A 36 -26.07 -21.88 -57.04
CA VAL A 36 -26.81 -22.61 -58.07
C VAL A 36 -27.71 -21.61 -58.78
N SER A 37 -27.53 -21.45 -60.10
CA SER A 37 -28.32 -20.56 -60.91
C SER A 37 -29.69 -21.23 -61.22
N PHE A 38 -30.68 -20.97 -60.35
CA PHE A 38 -32.07 -21.27 -60.67
C PHE A 38 -32.65 -20.14 -61.53
N SER A 39 -32.96 -20.42 -62.81
CA SER A 39 -33.40 -19.41 -63.76
C SER A 39 -34.80 -18.80 -63.48
N THR A 40 -35.55 -19.37 -62.53
CA THR A 40 -36.91 -18.91 -62.15
C THR A 40 -36.96 -17.90 -60.98
N VAL A 41 -35.84 -17.59 -60.31
CA VAL A 41 -35.83 -16.77 -59.13
C VAL A 41 -35.43 -15.30 -59.41
N SER A 42 -35.16 -14.97 -60.67
CA SER A 42 -34.70 -13.63 -61.07
C SER A 42 -35.67 -12.50 -60.68
N TRP A 43 -36.97 -12.78 -60.70
CA TRP A 43 -37.99 -11.77 -60.35
C TRP A 43 -38.12 -11.50 -58.84
N ILE A 44 -37.83 -12.49 -57.99
CA ILE A 44 -37.88 -12.35 -56.52
C ILE A 44 -36.65 -11.63 -56.01
N VAL A 45 -35.49 -11.85 -56.64
CA VAL A 45 -34.21 -11.24 -56.21
C VAL A 45 -34.17 -9.71 -56.42
N GLN A 46 -34.92 -9.18 -57.39
CA GLN A 46 -34.94 -7.73 -57.67
C GLN A 46 -35.64 -6.90 -56.57
N ASN A 47 -36.50 -7.50 -55.74
CA ASN A 47 -37.25 -6.82 -54.69
C ASN A 47 -36.70 -7.05 -53.26
N ILE A 48 -35.70 -7.88 -53.09
CA ILE A 48 -35.06 -8.07 -51.79
C ILE A 48 -33.93 -6.99 -51.65
N LYS A 49 -34.13 -6.00 -50.81
CA LYS A 49 -33.08 -5.08 -50.40
C LYS A 49 -31.97 -5.91 -49.77
N THR A 50 -30.91 -6.20 -50.54
CA THR A 50 -29.72 -6.87 -50.01
C THR A 50 -29.17 -6.03 -48.88
N PRO A 51 -29.04 -6.57 -47.63
CA PRO A 51 -28.43 -5.84 -46.54
C PRO A 51 -27.03 -5.40 -46.97
N SER A 52 -26.67 -4.15 -46.66
CA SER A 52 -25.38 -3.57 -47.02
C SER A 52 -24.26 -4.58 -46.69
N ALA A 53 -23.40 -4.86 -47.67
CA ALA A 53 -22.30 -5.83 -47.53
C ALA A 53 -21.44 -5.58 -46.27
N TRP A 54 -21.40 -4.33 -45.82
CA TRP A 54 -20.68 -3.92 -44.62
C TRP A 54 -21.25 -4.51 -43.33
N ARG A 55 -22.59 -4.62 -43.20
CA ARG A 55 -23.26 -5.20 -42.03
C ARG A 55 -22.89 -6.67 -41.79
N ARG A 56 -22.58 -7.40 -42.86
CA ARG A 56 -22.17 -8.79 -42.81
C ARG A 56 -20.76 -8.98 -42.24
N HIS A 57 -19.86 -8.01 -42.40
CA HIS A 57 -18.45 -8.14 -42.01
C HIS A 57 -18.15 -7.56 -40.65
N VAL A 58 -18.99 -6.64 -40.13
CA VAL A 58 -18.77 -6.00 -38.84
C VAL A 58 -18.71 -6.95 -37.64
N PRO A 59 -19.67 -7.88 -37.44
CA PRO A 59 -19.62 -8.81 -36.31
C PRO A 59 -18.37 -9.71 -36.30
N PRO A 60 -17.99 -10.36 -37.45
CA PRO A 60 -16.77 -11.18 -37.51
C PRO A 60 -15.48 -10.35 -37.23
N VAL A 61 -15.41 -9.11 -37.70
CA VAL A 61 -14.27 -8.22 -37.46
C VAL A 61 -14.19 -7.88 -35.99
N LEU A 62 -15.30 -7.53 -35.32
CA LEU A 62 -15.31 -7.29 -33.87
C LEU A 62 -14.88 -8.51 -33.07
N LEU A 63 -15.33 -9.72 -33.46
CA LEU A 63 -14.90 -10.96 -32.83
C LEU A 63 -13.40 -11.22 -33.03
N PHE A 64 -12.87 -10.91 -34.22
CA PHE A 64 -11.44 -11.02 -34.49
C PHE A 64 -10.61 -10.09 -33.61
N PHE A 65 -11.03 -8.84 -33.43
CA PHE A 65 -10.38 -7.91 -32.52
C PHE A 65 -10.53 -8.35 -31.04
N ALA A 66 -11.71 -8.82 -30.63
CA ALA A 66 -11.93 -9.35 -29.29
C ALA A 66 -10.99 -10.54 -29.00
N MET A 67 -10.82 -11.44 -29.96
CA MET A 67 -9.87 -12.55 -29.84
C MET A 67 -8.42 -12.06 -29.72
N GLY A 68 -8.03 -11.03 -30.50
CA GLY A 68 -6.69 -10.41 -30.38
C GLY A 68 -6.43 -9.82 -29.00
N LEU A 69 -7.43 -9.15 -28.43
CA LEU A 69 -7.33 -8.60 -27.07
C LEU A 69 -7.22 -9.72 -26.01
N LEU A 70 -7.94 -10.84 -26.18
CA LEU A 70 -7.81 -12.00 -25.26
C LEU A 70 -6.44 -12.65 -25.35
N LEU A 71 -5.89 -12.81 -26.57
CA LEU A 71 -4.54 -13.33 -26.78
C LEU A 71 -3.49 -12.39 -26.17
N LEU A 72 -3.68 -11.08 -26.28
CA LEU A 72 -2.82 -10.10 -25.63
C LEU A 72 -2.95 -10.17 -24.10
N ALA A 73 -4.15 -10.32 -23.58
CA ALA A 73 -4.41 -10.47 -22.16
C ALA A 73 -3.76 -11.74 -21.59
N SER A 74 -3.69 -12.83 -22.36
CA SER A 74 -3.05 -14.09 -21.94
C SER A 74 -1.54 -13.94 -21.72
N ALA A 75 -0.88 -12.98 -22.40
CA ALA A 75 0.54 -12.66 -22.21
C ALA A 75 0.82 -11.89 -20.93
N ARG A 76 -0.22 -11.51 -20.16
CA ARG A 76 -0.17 -10.74 -18.90
C ARG A 76 0.71 -9.51 -19.03
N PRO A 77 0.31 -8.50 -19.82
CA PRO A 77 1.07 -7.27 -19.92
C PRO A 77 1.03 -6.51 -18.58
N MET A 78 2.21 -6.15 -18.10
CA MET A 78 2.37 -5.24 -16.97
C MET A 78 2.52 -3.81 -17.48
N ALA A 79 1.72 -2.91 -16.98
CA ALA A 79 1.92 -1.49 -17.14
C ALA A 79 2.05 -0.83 -15.78
N ARG A 80 2.88 0.19 -15.74
CA ARG A 80 2.93 1.11 -14.61
C ARG A 80 1.70 1.99 -14.65
N VAL A 81 0.59 1.47 -14.12
CA VAL A 81 -0.61 2.25 -13.94
C VAL A 81 -0.52 2.85 -12.54
N THR A 82 -0.54 4.17 -12.45
CA THR A 82 -0.78 4.85 -11.19
C THR A 82 -2.24 4.65 -10.81
N LEU A 83 -2.57 3.45 -10.31
CA LEU A 83 -3.82 3.28 -9.58
C LEU A 83 -3.74 4.15 -8.33
N PRO A 84 -4.86 4.73 -7.85
CA PRO A 84 -4.88 5.30 -6.51
C PRO A 84 -4.42 4.18 -5.58
N ALA A 85 -3.16 4.29 -5.13
CA ALA A 85 -2.54 3.28 -4.28
C ALA A 85 -3.37 3.15 -3.01
N ASP A 86 -3.49 1.93 -2.51
CA ASP A 86 -3.90 1.68 -1.15
C ASP A 86 -3.22 2.72 -0.26
N TYR A 87 -4.00 3.41 0.56
CA TYR A 87 -3.49 4.48 1.40
C TYR A 87 -2.32 3.94 2.24
N MET A 88 -1.12 4.44 1.97
CA MET A 88 0.02 4.15 2.83
C MET A 88 -0.15 4.91 4.14
N THR A 89 0.09 4.25 5.25
CA THR A 89 0.03 4.88 6.57
C THR A 89 1.43 5.12 7.09
N LEU A 90 1.72 6.36 7.47
CA LEU A 90 2.98 6.74 8.07
C LEU A 90 2.75 7.16 9.52
N ILE A 91 3.53 6.62 10.46
CA ILE A 91 3.50 7.07 11.85
C ILE A 91 4.77 7.85 12.15
N LEU A 92 4.61 9.13 12.51
CA LEU A 92 5.68 9.94 13.02
C LEU A 92 5.77 9.76 14.54
N ALA A 93 6.81 9.08 15.01
CA ALA A 93 7.13 8.96 16.44
C ALA A 93 8.18 10.01 16.80
N MET A 94 7.76 11.03 17.54
CA MET A 94 8.60 12.19 17.85
C MET A 94 8.98 12.22 19.33
N ASP A 95 10.26 12.39 19.58
CA ASP A 95 10.82 12.60 20.92
C ASP A 95 10.47 13.99 21.42
N VAL A 96 9.78 14.03 22.56
CA VAL A 96 9.47 15.28 23.29
C VAL A 96 10.13 15.31 24.66
N SER A 97 11.26 14.64 24.80
CA SER A 97 12.08 14.66 26.01
C SER A 97 12.79 16.00 26.21
N ARG A 98 13.28 16.25 27.43
CA ARG A 98 13.98 17.49 27.72
C ARG A 98 15.30 17.66 26.97
N SER A 99 15.92 16.60 26.50
CA SER A 99 17.11 16.68 25.63
C SER A 99 16.82 17.45 24.33
N MET A 100 15.56 17.47 23.88
CA MET A 100 15.12 18.25 22.73
C MET A 100 15.08 19.78 22.98
N LEU A 101 15.35 20.24 24.20
CA LEU A 101 15.59 21.66 24.51
C LEU A 101 16.99 22.13 24.10
N ALA A 102 17.89 21.22 23.76
CA ALA A 102 19.25 21.60 23.41
C ALA A 102 19.24 22.61 22.24
N GLU A 103 20.12 23.60 22.36
CA GLU A 103 20.27 24.72 21.42
C GLU A 103 21.44 24.50 20.44
N ASP A 104 21.89 23.27 20.30
CA ASP A 104 22.91 22.89 19.31
C ASP A 104 22.38 22.89 17.87
N VAL A 105 21.06 22.99 17.70
CA VAL A 105 20.37 23.24 16.45
C VAL A 105 19.46 24.46 16.61
N ASP A 106 19.62 25.46 15.72
CA ASP A 106 18.85 26.71 15.79
C ASP A 106 17.37 26.53 15.42
N PRO A 107 16.40 27.09 16.19
CA PRO A 107 16.54 27.79 17.51
C PRO A 107 16.59 26.83 18.71
N SER A 108 16.17 25.60 18.56
CA SER A 108 16.33 24.45 19.48
C SER A 108 15.92 23.17 18.73
N ARG A 109 16.41 22.01 19.19
CA ARG A 109 16.08 20.71 18.54
C ARG A 109 14.57 20.54 18.36
N ILE A 110 13.77 20.81 19.41
CA ILE A 110 12.32 20.62 19.31
C ILE A 110 11.67 21.55 18.29
N LYS A 111 12.04 22.84 18.27
CA LYS A 111 11.46 23.79 17.31
C LYS A 111 11.87 23.49 15.87
N ALA A 112 13.13 23.10 15.67
CA ALA A 112 13.62 22.67 14.37
C ALA A 112 12.92 21.39 13.90
N ALA A 113 12.73 20.40 14.80
CA ALA A 113 12.00 19.17 14.51
C ALA A 113 10.53 19.44 14.17
N GLN A 114 9.85 20.30 14.94
CA GLN A 114 8.45 20.68 14.64
C GLN A 114 8.33 21.35 13.28
N LYS A 115 9.23 22.30 12.96
CA LYS A 115 9.22 22.97 11.66
C LYS A 115 9.46 21.99 10.52
N ALA A 116 10.49 21.16 10.61
CA ALA A 116 10.82 20.19 9.59
C ALA A 116 9.70 19.12 9.40
N ALA A 117 9.06 18.69 10.49
CA ALA A 117 7.93 17.77 10.41
C ALA A 117 6.71 18.41 9.71
N LYS A 118 6.43 19.70 9.97
CA LYS A 118 5.36 20.42 9.27
C LYS A 118 5.64 20.58 7.79
N ASP A 119 6.86 20.97 7.41
CA ASP A 119 7.28 21.05 6.02
C ASP A 119 7.14 19.69 5.33
N PHE A 120 7.58 18.62 5.99
CA PHE A 120 7.43 17.25 5.48
C PHE A 120 5.97 16.86 5.25
N LEU A 121 5.07 17.18 6.19
CA LEU A 121 3.64 16.89 6.03
C LEU A 121 3.02 17.60 4.83
N GLN A 122 3.52 18.79 4.47
CA GLN A 122 3.07 19.52 3.28
C GLN A 122 3.60 18.90 1.99
N ASP A 123 4.84 18.39 2.01
CA ASP A 123 5.49 17.76 0.86
C ASP A 123 4.98 16.33 0.59
N LEU A 124 4.27 15.71 1.55
CA LEU A 124 3.73 14.35 1.39
C LEU A 124 2.55 14.31 0.43
N PRO A 125 2.50 13.30 -0.47
CA PRO A 125 1.35 13.07 -1.35
C PRO A 125 0.04 12.89 -0.58
N PRO A 126 -1.10 13.27 -1.17
CA PRO A 126 -2.41 13.22 -0.49
C PRO A 126 -2.90 11.79 -0.19
N ASN A 127 -2.35 10.79 -0.86
CA ASN A 127 -2.66 9.37 -0.64
C ASN A 127 -1.94 8.76 0.58
N ILE A 128 -1.07 9.52 1.26
CA ILE A 128 -0.42 9.07 2.50
C ILE A 128 -1.19 9.61 3.69
N ARG A 129 -1.68 8.71 4.54
CA ARG A 129 -2.27 9.05 5.83
C ARG A 129 -1.19 9.07 6.89
N VAL A 130 -1.26 10.02 7.81
CA VAL A 130 -0.24 10.17 8.85
C VAL A 130 -0.88 10.13 10.24
N GLY A 131 -0.23 9.44 11.16
CA GLY A 131 -0.51 9.49 12.59
C GLY A 131 0.70 10.05 13.32
N ILE A 132 0.49 10.69 14.48
CA ILE A 132 1.54 11.28 15.29
C ILE A 132 1.53 10.67 16.68
N VAL A 133 2.68 10.14 17.08
CA VAL A 133 2.96 9.63 18.41
C VAL A 133 4.05 10.48 19.01
N SER A 134 3.85 11.00 20.21
CA SER A 134 4.92 11.63 21.00
C SER A 134 5.37 10.69 22.11
N PHE A 135 6.65 10.73 22.42
CA PHE A 135 7.19 9.96 23.53
C PHE A 135 8.24 10.74 24.32
N ALA A 136 8.22 10.52 25.61
CA ALA A 136 9.20 10.96 26.58
C ALA A 136 9.31 9.86 27.65
N ALA A 137 9.02 10.10 28.93
CA ALA A 137 8.90 9.03 29.92
C ALA A 137 7.81 8.01 29.56
N ASN A 138 6.72 8.50 28.96
CA ASN A 138 5.60 7.71 28.43
C ASN A 138 5.41 8.01 26.95
N ALA A 139 4.75 7.09 26.24
CA ALA A 139 4.35 7.29 24.86
C ALA A 139 2.82 7.49 24.77
N GLN A 140 2.40 8.40 23.89
CA GLN A 140 0.99 8.69 23.65
C GLN A 140 0.71 9.00 22.18
N VAL A 141 -0.48 8.64 21.72
CA VAL A 141 -0.97 9.05 20.41
C VAL A 141 -1.46 10.50 20.53
N VAL A 142 -0.80 11.42 19.85
CA VAL A 142 -1.20 12.84 19.83
C VAL A 142 -2.26 13.07 18.76
N GLN A 143 -2.10 12.42 17.61
CA GLN A 143 -3.07 12.46 16.53
C GLN A 143 -3.20 11.06 15.90
N HIS A 144 -4.44 10.57 15.86
CA HIS A 144 -4.75 9.34 15.15
C HIS A 144 -4.53 9.50 13.65
N VAL A 145 -4.40 8.37 12.96
CA VAL A 145 -4.15 8.34 11.51
C VAL A 145 -5.23 9.10 10.73
N THR A 146 -4.85 10.20 10.09
CA THR A 146 -5.73 11.08 9.32
C THR A 146 -5.06 11.52 8.01
N PRO A 147 -5.84 11.77 6.93
CA PRO A 147 -5.33 12.43 5.73
C PRO A 147 -5.28 13.96 5.88
N GLN A 148 -5.90 14.52 6.93
CA GLN A 148 -6.08 15.96 7.12
C GLN A 148 -4.80 16.59 7.68
N ARG A 149 -4.09 17.34 6.84
CA ARG A 149 -2.80 17.96 7.20
C ARG A 149 -2.91 19.01 8.30
N VAL A 150 -4.04 19.74 8.34
CA VAL A 150 -4.27 20.80 9.33
C VAL A 150 -4.25 20.23 10.74
N GLU A 151 -4.96 19.12 10.99
CA GLU A 151 -5.01 18.45 12.29
C GLU A 151 -3.62 17.98 12.75
N LEU A 152 -2.82 17.49 11.79
CA LEU A 152 -1.45 17.03 12.08
C LEU A 152 -0.52 18.19 12.45
N VAL A 153 -0.63 19.34 11.76
CA VAL A 153 0.16 20.54 12.07
C VAL A 153 -0.21 21.06 13.46
N GLU A 154 -1.50 21.15 13.79
CA GLU A 154 -1.95 21.57 15.11
C GLU A 154 -1.50 20.60 16.22
N ALA A 155 -1.47 19.30 15.92
CA ALA A 155 -0.98 18.29 16.87
C ALA A 155 0.50 18.48 17.19
N ILE A 156 1.33 18.80 16.17
CA ILE A 156 2.75 19.11 16.36
C ILE A 156 2.96 20.39 17.21
N ASP A 157 2.10 21.39 17.01
CA ASP A 157 2.19 22.64 17.79
C ASP A 157 1.86 22.46 19.27
N ARG A 158 1.07 21.45 19.60
CA ARG A 158 0.67 21.13 20.99
C ARG A 158 1.68 20.29 21.77
N PHE A 159 2.85 19.98 21.21
CA PHE A 159 3.86 19.21 21.91
C PHE A 159 4.32 19.88 23.21
N GLN A 160 4.32 19.11 24.26
CA GLN A 160 4.81 19.52 25.58
C GLN A 160 5.99 18.64 25.96
N LEU A 161 7.09 19.30 26.30
CA LEU A 161 8.32 18.63 26.73
C LEU A 161 8.14 17.97 28.09
N GLN A 162 8.58 16.73 28.20
CA GLN A 162 8.50 15.94 29.42
C GLN A 162 9.88 15.40 29.80
N ARG A 163 10.03 14.95 31.05
CA ARG A 163 11.28 14.32 31.53
C ARG A 163 11.33 12.87 31.03
N GLY A 164 12.55 12.36 30.79
CA GLY A 164 12.81 10.98 30.42
C GLY A 164 12.60 10.72 28.93
N THR A 165 13.13 9.61 28.46
CA THR A 165 13.04 9.17 27.06
C THR A 165 12.82 7.66 27.04
N ALA A 166 11.62 7.23 26.66
CA ALA A 166 11.22 5.83 26.51
C ALA A 166 11.04 5.49 25.02
N THR A 167 12.15 5.44 24.30
CA THR A 167 12.17 5.18 22.85
C THR A 167 11.45 3.89 22.45
N GLY A 168 11.65 2.81 23.25
CA GLY A 168 10.95 1.55 23.03
C GLY A 168 9.43 1.66 23.21
N SER A 169 8.96 2.45 24.19
CA SER A 169 7.52 2.71 24.36
C SER A 169 6.95 3.51 23.17
N GLY A 170 7.70 4.51 22.68
CA GLY A 170 7.34 5.28 21.49
C GLY A 170 7.18 4.39 20.27
N LEU A 171 8.12 3.46 20.08
CA LEU A 171 8.09 2.51 18.97
C LEU A 171 6.92 1.53 19.09
N LEU A 172 6.64 0.96 20.26
CA LEU A 172 5.50 0.06 20.48
C LEU A 172 4.16 0.76 20.29
N MET A 173 4.03 2.00 20.77
CA MET A 173 2.82 2.79 20.57
C MET A 173 2.61 3.13 19.09
N ALA A 174 3.67 3.50 18.38
CA ALA A 174 3.63 3.72 16.94
C ALA A 174 3.24 2.45 16.16
N LEU A 175 3.78 1.30 16.56
CA LEU A 175 3.46 0.00 15.98
C LEU A 175 1.99 -0.38 16.18
N ALA A 176 1.46 -0.19 17.39
CA ALA A 176 0.04 -0.44 17.68
C ALA A 176 -0.90 0.51 16.93
N THR A 177 -0.46 1.77 16.72
CA THR A 177 -1.23 2.75 15.94
C THR A 177 -1.21 2.42 14.44
N LEU A 178 -0.09 1.90 13.93
CA LEU A 178 0.06 1.49 12.54
C LEU A 178 -0.71 0.20 12.23
N ARG A 179 -0.64 -0.77 13.14
CA ARG A 179 -1.24 -2.12 12.97
C ARG A 179 -2.20 -2.46 14.11
N PRO A 180 -3.37 -1.80 14.20
CA PRO A 180 -4.34 -2.08 15.26
C PRO A 180 -4.90 -3.52 15.19
N GLU A 181 -4.89 -4.13 13.99
CA GLU A 181 -5.27 -5.52 13.79
C GLU A 181 -4.33 -6.53 14.47
N ALA A 182 -3.11 -6.15 14.76
CA ALA A 182 -2.14 -7.00 15.45
C ALA A 182 -2.51 -7.22 16.93
N LYS A 183 -3.49 -6.44 17.46
CA LYS A 183 -3.98 -6.55 18.86
C LYS A 183 -2.84 -6.69 19.85
N LEU A 184 -1.88 -5.75 19.78
CA LEU A 184 -0.76 -5.71 20.71
C LEU A 184 -1.27 -5.38 22.12
N ASP A 185 -0.97 -6.23 23.09
CA ASP A 185 -1.26 -5.96 24.49
C ASP A 185 -0.26 -4.96 25.03
N LEU A 186 -0.56 -3.65 24.78
CA LEU A 186 0.34 -2.56 25.16
C LEU A 186 0.61 -2.53 26.66
N GLU A 187 -0.36 -2.90 27.50
CA GLU A 187 -0.16 -2.91 28.95
C GLU A 187 0.94 -3.87 29.35
N LYS A 188 0.93 -5.11 28.83
CA LYS A 188 2.00 -6.08 29.08
C LYS A 188 3.33 -5.72 28.44
N LEU A 189 3.29 -5.04 27.28
CA LEU A 189 4.50 -4.69 26.54
C LEU A 189 5.18 -3.44 27.13
N LEU A 190 4.41 -2.46 27.63
CA LEU A 190 4.94 -1.23 28.22
C LEU A 190 5.33 -1.42 29.67
N PHE A 191 4.60 -2.27 30.40
CA PHE A 191 4.82 -2.56 31.80
C PHE A 191 5.03 -4.09 31.96
N PRO A 192 6.16 -4.63 31.53
CA PRO A 192 6.47 -6.02 31.81
C PRO A 192 6.47 -6.17 33.33
N SER A 193 5.43 -6.85 33.84
CA SER A 193 5.32 -7.14 35.25
C SER A 193 6.63 -7.80 35.66
N SER A 194 7.43 -7.12 36.49
CA SER A 194 8.56 -7.72 37.17
C SER A 194 8.06 -9.02 37.81
N PRO A 195 8.78 -10.12 37.70
CA PRO A 195 8.44 -11.31 38.48
C PRO A 195 8.38 -10.85 39.91
N SER A 196 7.18 -10.77 40.48
CA SER A 196 6.91 -10.41 41.84
C SER A 196 7.50 -11.49 42.76
N GLY A 197 8.77 -11.29 43.06
CA GLY A 197 9.57 -12.01 44.00
C GLY A 197 10.12 -11.06 45.02
N PHE A 198 9.26 -10.38 45.77
CA PHE A 198 9.64 -9.88 47.09
C PHE A 198 8.43 -10.10 48.03
N GLY A 199 8.53 -11.17 48.79
CA GLY A 199 7.55 -11.53 49.79
C GLY A 199 7.40 -10.42 50.83
N GLY A 200 6.18 -9.97 51.01
CA GLY A 200 5.71 -9.37 52.25
C GLY A 200 4.83 -10.46 52.87
N ASP A 201 5.37 -11.06 53.92
CA ASP A 201 4.59 -11.96 54.82
C ASP A 201 3.34 -11.20 55.29
N SER A 202 2.20 -11.70 54.90
CA SER A 202 0.93 -11.48 55.60
C SER A 202 0.27 -12.83 55.81
N LEU A 203 0.32 -13.27 57.03
CA LEU A 203 -0.41 -14.37 57.60
C LEU A 203 -1.91 -14.33 57.26
N GLY A 204 -2.44 -15.45 56.83
CA GLY A 204 -3.82 -15.81 57.09
C GLY A 204 -4.73 -15.89 55.88
N GLY A 205 -5.03 -17.11 55.44
CA GLY A 205 -6.17 -17.33 54.55
C GLY A 205 -5.98 -18.56 53.65
N MET A 206 -6.17 -19.75 54.22
CA MET A 206 -6.45 -20.97 53.45
C MET A 206 -7.66 -20.70 52.55
N ASN A 207 -7.46 -20.64 51.23
CA ASN A 207 -8.51 -21.02 50.32
C ASN A 207 -7.87 -21.69 49.11
N ASN A 208 -8.14 -22.95 49.07
CA ASN A 208 -7.85 -23.93 48.06
C ASN A 208 -8.63 -23.54 46.79
N SER A 209 -8.00 -22.87 45.86
CA SER A 209 -8.55 -22.66 44.50
C SER A 209 -7.67 -23.44 43.54
N SER A 210 -8.20 -24.57 43.11
CA SER A 210 -7.73 -25.40 42.03
C SER A 210 -7.25 -24.53 40.85
N ARG A 211 -5.91 -24.45 40.68
CA ARG A 211 -5.31 -24.04 39.42
C ARG A 211 -5.74 -25.05 38.39
N SER A 212 -6.64 -24.65 37.50
CA SER A 212 -6.88 -25.37 36.26
C SER A 212 -5.61 -25.32 35.42
N LEU A 213 -4.91 -26.43 35.35
CA LEU A 213 -3.70 -26.65 34.56
C LEU A 213 -3.95 -26.68 33.06
N ASP A 214 -5.15 -26.28 32.63
CA ASP A 214 -5.57 -26.31 31.23
C ASP A 214 -5.67 -24.92 30.56
N ALA A 215 -5.14 -23.87 31.16
CA ALA A 215 -4.93 -22.62 30.43
C ALA A 215 -3.68 -22.76 29.54
N LYS A 216 -3.81 -23.57 28.48
CA LYS A 216 -2.90 -23.52 27.34
C LYS A 216 -2.89 -22.06 26.88
N PRO A 217 -1.73 -21.39 26.82
CA PRO A 217 -1.66 -20.07 26.19
C PRO A 217 -2.06 -20.29 24.74
N SER A 218 -3.20 -19.75 24.35
CA SER A 218 -3.55 -19.64 22.94
C SER A 218 -2.67 -18.53 22.33
N GLU A 219 -1.38 -18.76 22.31
CA GLU A 219 -0.50 -18.20 21.32
C GLU A 219 -0.86 -18.91 20.01
N LYS A 220 -1.93 -18.45 19.34
CA LYS A 220 -2.05 -18.66 17.92
C LYS A 220 -0.69 -18.25 17.36
N GLU A 221 0.05 -19.21 16.83
CA GLU A 221 1.30 -19.00 16.11
C GLU A 221 1.07 -17.84 15.15
N ARG A 222 1.44 -16.64 15.56
CA ARG A 222 1.43 -15.48 14.68
C ARG A 222 2.48 -15.80 13.64
N LYS A 223 2.04 -15.98 12.41
CA LYS A 223 2.92 -16.18 11.28
C LYS A 223 3.86 -14.98 11.25
N LEU A 224 5.12 -15.17 11.62
CA LEU A 224 6.16 -14.15 11.56
C LEU A 224 6.24 -13.68 10.11
N GLU A 225 6.06 -12.40 9.91
CA GLU A 225 6.24 -11.78 8.59
C GLU A 225 7.74 -11.51 8.39
N PRO A 226 8.29 -11.67 7.18
CA PRO A 226 9.67 -11.25 6.92
C PRO A 226 9.85 -9.77 7.26
N PRO A 227 10.97 -9.36 7.88
CA PRO A 227 11.23 -7.95 8.17
C PRO A 227 11.05 -7.10 6.92
N GLY A 228 10.51 -5.89 7.04
CA GLY A 228 10.29 -4.97 5.91
C GLY A 228 9.24 -5.38 4.89
N SER A 229 8.52 -6.49 5.08
CA SER A 229 7.54 -7.00 4.11
C SER A 229 6.20 -6.27 4.14
N TYR A 230 5.87 -5.58 5.22
CA TYR A 230 4.62 -4.83 5.35
C TYR A 230 4.63 -3.58 4.47
N LYS A 231 3.78 -3.58 3.45
CA LYS A 231 3.68 -2.49 2.47
C LYS A 231 2.62 -1.44 2.81
N GLY A 232 1.78 -1.70 3.80
CA GLY A 232 0.69 -0.81 4.18
C GLY A 232 1.12 0.44 4.95
N GLY A 233 2.38 0.50 5.40
CA GLY A 233 2.89 1.66 6.12
C GLY A 233 4.28 1.48 6.70
N ALA A 234 4.77 2.56 7.30
CA ALA A 234 6.09 2.62 7.94
C ALA A 234 6.04 3.53 9.19
N ILE A 235 7.07 3.42 10.02
CA ILE A 235 7.28 4.29 11.18
C ILE A 235 8.52 5.13 10.92
N VAL A 236 8.45 6.42 11.21
CA VAL A 236 9.60 7.33 11.24
C VAL A 236 9.80 7.74 12.70
N LEU A 237 10.90 7.29 13.28
CA LEU A 237 11.28 7.56 14.66
C LEU A 237 12.32 8.68 14.70
N LEU A 238 11.95 9.84 15.26
CA LEU A 238 12.86 10.97 15.49
C LEU A 238 13.22 11.04 16.96
N SER A 239 14.50 10.91 17.28
CA SER A 239 15.02 10.95 18.66
C SER A 239 16.50 11.31 18.68
N ASP A 240 17.01 11.69 19.84
CA ASP A 240 18.45 11.68 20.12
C ASP A 240 18.97 10.27 20.51
N GLY A 241 18.09 9.27 20.55
CA GLY A 241 18.41 7.86 20.77
C GLY A 241 18.67 7.48 22.23
N ARG A 242 18.89 8.41 23.12
CA ARG A 242 19.29 8.14 24.53
C ARG A 242 18.10 7.66 25.35
N ARG A 243 18.02 6.37 25.58
CA ARG A 243 17.01 5.78 26.47
C ARG A 243 17.31 6.07 27.95
N THR A 244 16.29 6.53 28.69
CA THR A 244 16.36 6.71 30.15
C THR A 244 15.27 5.92 30.89
N ALA A 245 14.22 5.48 30.18
CA ALA A 245 13.08 4.76 30.73
C ALA A 245 12.47 3.79 29.71
N GLY A 246 11.49 3.00 30.16
CA GLY A 246 10.69 2.11 29.30
C GLY A 246 11.42 0.87 28.80
N PRO A 247 10.76 0.08 27.94
CA PRO A 247 11.32 -1.12 27.35
C PRO A 247 12.50 -0.83 26.42
N ASP A 248 13.29 -1.89 26.14
CA ASP A 248 14.42 -1.81 25.24
C ASP A 248 13.99 -1.46 23.80
N PRO A 249 14.58 -0.42 23.16
CA PRO A 249 14.29 -0.08 21.78
C PRO A 249 14.58 -1.24 20.79
N LEU A 250 15.62 -2.04 21.06
CA LEU A 250 15.98 -3.18 20.21
C LEU A 250 14.93 -4.29 20.29
N TRP A 251 14.43 -4.55 21.49
CA TRP A 251 13.32 -5.49 21.66
C TRP A 251 12.03 -4.99 20.99
N ALA A 252 11.72 -3.71 21.07
CA ALA A 252 10.58 -3.10 20.39
C ALA A 252 10.76 -3.15 18.86
N ALA A 253 11.98 -2.94 18.36
CA ALA A 253 12.32 -3.10 16.94
C ALA A 253 12.15 -4.54 16.44
N GLN A 254 12.52 -5.53 17.29
CA GLN A 254 12.27 -6.93 16.95
C GLN A 254 10.77 -7.21 16.79
N LYS A 255 9.92 -6.64 17.65
CA LYS A 255 8.46 -6.74 17.51
C LYS A 255 7.93 -6.08 16.23
N ALA A 256 8.51 -4.96 15.81
CA ALA A 256 8.18 -4.33 14.54
C ALA A 256 8.62 -5.20 13.35
N ALA A 257 9.81 -5.80 13.42
CA ALA A 257 10.33 -6.72 12.42
C ALA A 257 9.48 -7.99 12.31
N ASP A 258 9.04 -8.57 13.44
CA ASP A 258 8.14 -9.73 13.50
C ASP A 258 6.79 -9.48 12.79
N LEU A 259 6.38 -8.22 12.71
CA LEU A 259 5.19 -7.74 12.00
C LEU A 259 5.50 -7.18 10.60
N GLY A 260 6.73 -7.35 10.13
CA GLY A 260 7.17 -6.88 8.82
C GLY A 260 7.29 -5.37 8.66
N VAL A 261 7.15 -4.58 9.74
CA VAL A 261 7.10 -3.11 9.69
C VAL A 261 8.50 -2.52 9.64
N ARG A 262 8.73 -1.61 8.68
CA ARG A 262 9.96 -0.81 8.58
C ARG A 262 9.93 0.37 9.55
N VAL A 263 11.05 0.57 10.25
CA VAL A 263 11.23 1.70 11.18
C VAL A 263 12.43 2.53 10.73
N TYR A 264 12.15 3.60 10.03
CA TYR A 264 13.17 4.59 9.67
C TYR A 264 13.53 5.40 10.91
N THR A 265 14.81 5.48 11.23
CA THR A 265 15.26 6.21 12.42
C THR A 265 16.04 7.46 12.02
N VAL A 266 15.74 8.56 12.67
CA VAL A 266 16.38 9.85 12.46
C VAL A 266 17.03 10.30 13.77
N GLY A 267 18.36 10.24 13.82
CA GLY A 267 19.14 10.77 14.93
C GLY A 267 19.29 12.27 14.80
N PHE A 268 18.64 13.03 15.69
CA PHE A 268 18.60 14.47 15.60
C PHE A 268 19.39 15.16 16.70
N GLY A 269 20.39 15.93 16.31
CA GLY A 269 21.29 16.67 17.20
C GLY A 269 22.75 16.47 16.85
N THR A 270 23.61 17.16 17.60
CA THR A 270 25.07 17.09 17.47
C THR A 270 25.69 16.24 18.57
N PRO A 271 26.94 15.74 18.41
CA PRO A 271 27.65 15.02 19.46
C PRO A 271 27.93 15.87 20.70
N ASN A 272 27.92 17.17 20.56
CA ASN A 272 28.23 18.15 21.63
C ASN A 272 26.99 18.96 22.01
N GLY A 273 25.80 18.36 21.99
CA GLY A 273 24.58 19.04 22.37
C GLY A 273 24.61 19.59 23.79
N PHE A 274 24.14 20.81 23.95
CA PHE A 274 24.18 21.56 25.20
C PHE A 274 22.75 21.99 25.55
N ILE A 275 22.36 21.71 26.79
CA ILE A 275 21.09 22.17 27.36
C ILE A 275 21.44 23.28 28.36
N PRO A 276 20.96 24.52 28.13
CA PRO A 276 21.14 25.57 29.13
C PRO A 276 20.38 25.17 30.40
N GLY A 277 21.13 25.04 31.48
CA GLY A 277 20.58 24.68 32.80
C GLY A 277 20.17 25.89 33.61
N PHE A 278 19.30 25.67 34.61
CA PHE A 278 19.04 26.63 35.69
C PHE A 278 20.24 26.65 36.61
N GLU A 279 20.61 27.82 37.11
CA GLU A 279 21.70 28.03 38.09
C GLU A 279 23.14 27.70 37.62
N GLY A 280 23.43 27.81 36.30
CA GLY A 280 24.80 27.66 35.80
C GLY A 280 25.26 26.21 35.58
N TYR A 281 24.40 25.22 35.80
CA TYR A 281 24.69 23.84 35.46
C TYR A 281 24.25 23.56 34.06
N SER A 282 25.17 23.14 33.20
CA SER A 282 24.93 22.76 31.83
C SER A 282 24.94 21.24 31.68
N PHE A 283 23.98 20.70 30.98
CA PHE A 283 23.92 19.27 30.72
C PHE A 283 24.32 19.00 29.29
N PHE A 284 25.33 18.15 29.11
CA PHE A 284 25.66 17.64 27.77
C PHE A 284 24.73 16.51 27.39
N THR A 285 24.25 16.55 26.17
CA THR A 285 23.45 15.46 25.58
C THR A 285 24.07 15.05 24.27
N GLN A 286 24.38 13.77 24.14
CA GLN A 286 24.92 13.18 22.94
C GLN A 286 23.84 12.32 22.24
N VAL A 287 23.89 12.24 20.92
CA VAL A 287 23.02 11.37 20.16
C VAL A 287 23.54 9.94 20.27
N ASP A 288 22.69 8.99 20.67
CA ASP A 288 22.99 7.56 20.66
C ASP A 288 22.68 6.98 19.27
N GLU A 289 23.63 7.17 18.35
CA GLU A 289 23.51 6.69 16.98
C GLU A 289 23.50 5.16 16.90
N GLU A 290 24.18 4.47 17.82
CA GLU A 290 24.30 3.01 17.77
C GLU A 290 22.95 2.33 17.97
N SER A 291 22.20 2.75 18.98
CA SER A 291 20.85 2.25 19.24
C SER A 291 19.91 2.50 18.05
N LEU A 292 19.93 3.71 17.47
CA LEU A 292 19.08 4.08 16.34
C LEU A 292 19.43 3.31 15.07
N LYS A 293 20.72 3.14 14.78
CA LYS A 293 21.21 2.31 13.66
C LYS A 293 20.80 0.85 13.82
N ALA A 294 20.87 0.31 15.03
CA ALA A 294 20.48 -1.06 15.30
C ALA A 294 18.96 -1.27 15.10
N VAL A 295 18.13 -0.33 15.56
CA VAL A 295 16.68 -0.35 15.34
C VAL A 295 16.35 -0.37 13.84
N ALA A 296 16.94 0.53 13.04
CA ALA A 296 16.74 0.59 11.60
C ALA A 296 17.18 -0.72 10.93
N LYS A 297 18.35 -1.26 11.29
CA LYS A 297 18.89 -2.50 10.73
C LYS A 297 18.01 -3.72 11.01
N ILE A 298 17.47 -3.86 12.23
CA ILE A 298 16.59 -4.98 12.62
C ILE A 298 15.32 -4.99 11.78
N THR A 299 14.82 -3.82 11.40
CA THR A 299 13.55 -3.63 10.67
C THR A 299 13.75 -3.47 9.16
N GLU A 300 14.96 -3.71 8.63
CA GLU A 300 15.33 -3.51 7.21
C GLU A 300 14.99 -2.13 6.68
N ALA A 301 15.21 -1.10 7.51
CA ALA A 301 15.03 0.30 7.16
C ALA A 301 16.36 1.06 7.26
N GLU A 302 16.34 2.36 6.97
CA GLU A 302 17.52 3.20 6.94
C GLU A 302 17.60 4.10 8.20
N TYR A 303 18.83 4.35 8.63
CA TYR A 303 19.17 5.35 9.64
C TYR A 303 19.64 6.63 8.96
N PHE A 304 19.14 7.77 9.42
CA PHE A 304 19.54 9.08 8.95
C PHE A 304 20.10 9.91 10.11
N LYS A 305 21.17 10.62 9.83
CA LYS A 305 21.74 11.60 10.77
C LYS A 305 21.35 13.00 10.33
N ALA A 306 20.79 13.79 11.25
CA ALA A 306 20.46 15.18 11.02
C ALA A 306 21.12 16.03 12.13
N GLY A 307 22.19 16.75 11.77
CA GLY A 307 22.89 17.68 12.67
C GLY A 307 22.35 19.10 12.62
N SER A 308 21.46 19.38 11.66
CA SER A 308 20.85 20.70 11.46
C SER A 308 19.40 20.59 11.02
N ALA A 309 18.66 21.69 11.06
CA ALA A 309 17.29 21.76 10.52
C ALA A 309 17.24 21.46 9.02
N ASP A 310 18.25 21.91 8.26
CA ASP A 310 18.34 21.67 6.82
C ASP A 310 18.63 20.20 6.50
N ASP A 311 19.46 19.54 7.32
CA ASP A 311 19.71 18.10 7.14
C ASP A 311 18.45 17.30 7.43
N LEU A 312 17.70 17.65 8.46
CA LEU A 312 16.42 17.01 8.78
C LEU A 312 15.42 17.19 7.64
N LYS A 313 15.36 18.36 7.02
CA LYS A 313 14.54 18.61 5.84
C LYS A 313 14.93 17.72 4.66
N LYS A 314 16.24 17.55 4.37
CA LYS A 314 16.73 16.65 3.31
C LYS A 314 16.36 15.19 3.60
N VAL A 315 16.47 14.75 4.85
CA VAL A 315 16.05 13.40 5.28
C VAL A 315 14.57 13.18 4.99
N TYR A 316 13.73 14.12 5.37
CA TYR A 316 12.30 14.02 5.12
C TYR A 316 11.95 14.04 3.62
N GLN A 317 12.63 14.85 2.82
CA GLN A 317 12.46 14.84 1.36
C GLN A 317 12.88 13.50 0.75
N HIS A 318 13.96 12.92 1.24
CA HIS A 318 14.40 11.59 0.79
C HIS A 318 13.36 10.51 1.11
N LEU A 319 12.84 10.50 2.34
CA LEU A 319 11.77 9.60 2.76
C LEU A 319 10.49 9.79 1.93
N SER A 320 10.07 11.04 1.70
CA SER A 320 8.91 11.34 0.85
C SER A 320 9.08 10.74 -0.55
N ASN A 321 10.27 10.90 -1.15
CA ASN A 321 10.57 10.33 -2.47
C ASN A 321 10.55 8.80 -2.48
N GLN A 322 11.03 8.14 -1.42
CA GLN A 322 10.95 6.68 -1.30
C GLN A 322 9.50 6.19 -1.26
N PHE A 323 8.63 6.87 -0.51
CA PHE A 323 7.20 6.52 -0.42
C PHE A 323 6.43 6.78 -1.72
N ILE A 324 6.86 7.76 -2.54
CA ILE A 324 6.28 8.05 -3.86
C ILE A 324 6.70 7.00 -4.89
N LEU A 325 7.92 6.46 -4.78
CA LEU A 325 8.52 5.58 -5.78
C LEU A 325 8.05 4.13 -5.72
N GLU A 326 7.29 3.71 -4.74
CA GLU A 326 6.71 2.37 -4.70
C GLU A 326 5.53 2.26 -5.68
N LYS A 327 5.84 2.48 -6.96
CA LYS A 327 4.91 2.28 -8.08
C LYS A 327 4.66 0.78 -8.21
N ARG A 328 3.47 0.33 -7.86
CA ARG A 328 3.07 -1.05 -8.12
C ARG A 328 2.94 -1.26 -9.62
N ASP A 329 3.69 -2.21 -10.15
CA ASP A 329 3.44 -2.77 -11.47
C ASP A 329 2.10 -3.53 -11.40
N THR A 330 1.06 -2.95 -11.99
CA THR A 330 -0.29 -3.55 -11.97
C THR A 330 -0.53 -4.28 -13.27
N GLU A 331 -1.11 -5.46 -13.18
CA GLU A 331 -1.51 -6.24 -14.36
C GLU A 331 -2.70 -5.55 -15.05
N ILE A 332 -2.56 -5.20 -16.32
CA ILE A 332 -3.66 -4.63 -17.13
C ILE A 332 -4.54 -5.74 -17.74
N THR A 333 -4.27 -6.99 -17.42
CA THR A 333 -4.99 -8.16 -17.94
C THR A 333 -6.50 -8.03 -17.76
N ALA A 334 -6.96 -7.55 -16.59
CA ALA A 334 -8.38 -7.36 -16.30
C ALA A 334 -9.06 -6.32 -17.22
N LEU A 335 -8.38 -5.23 -17.54
CA LEU A 335 -8.90 -4.19 -18.45
C LEU A 335 -9.01 -4.72 -19.89
N LEU A 336 -7.98 -5.44 -20.34
CA LEU A 336 -7.97 -6.03 -21.70
C LEU A 336 -9.02 -7.11 -21.84
N SER A 337 -9.20 -7.99 -20.86
CA SER A 337 -10.22 -9.02 -20.88
C SER A 337 -11.63 -8.43 -20.80
N GLY A 338 -11.84 -7.37 -20.01
CA GLY A 338 -13.10 -6.61 -19.96
C GLY A 338 -13.46 -5.97 -21.30
N ALA A 339 -12.49 -5.33 -21.96
CA ALA A 339 -12.67 -4.74 -23.28
C ALA A 339 -12.99 -5.81 -24.36
N ALA A 340 -12.31 -6.96 -24.28
CA ALA A 340 -12.58 -8.08 -25.19
C ALA A 340 -13.99 -8.65 -25.00
N LEU A 341 -14.43 -8.82 -23.75
CA LEU A 341 -15.78 -9.27 -23.43
C LEU A 341 -16.84 -8.29 -23.94
N PHE A 342 -16.61 -6.99 -23.74
CA PHE A 342 -17.51 -5.95 -24.26
C PHE A 342 -17.63 -6.01 -25.79
N MET A 343 -16.51 -6.15 -26.50
CA MET A 343 -16.51 -6.29 -27.97
C MET A 343 -17.23 -7.57 -28.42
N MET A 344 -17.07 -8.69 -27.69
CA MET A 344 -17.74 -9.95 -28.00
C MET A 344 -19.26 -9.82 -27.83
N VAL A 345 -19.72 -9.23 -26.71
CA VAL A 345 -21.16 -9.00 -26.49
C VAL A 345 -21.72 -8.05 -27.54
N LEU A 346 -21.02 -6.98 -27.88
CA LEU A 346 -21.42 -6.04 -28.92
C LEU A 346 -21.57 -6.75 -30.30
N ALA A 347 -20.59 -7.60 -30.65
CA ALA A 347 -20.64 -8.36 -31.89
C ALA A 347 -21.85 -9.31 -31.93
N LEU A 348 -22.16 -9.99 -30.81
CA LEU A 348 -23.32 -10.87 -30.69
C LEU A 348 -24.65 -10.10 -30.79
N VAL A 349 -24.77 -8.98 -30.13
CA VAL A 349 -25.97 -8.12 -30.18
C VAL A 349 -26.18 -7.57 -31.58
N LEU A 350 -25.14 -7.04 -32.23
CA LEU A 350 -25.23 -6.58 -33.62
C LEU A 350 -25.60 -7.72 -34.58
N SER A 351 -25.00 -8.88 -34.38
CA SER A 351 -25.33 -10.06 -35.16
C SER A 351 -26.81 -10.45 -34.99
N ALA A 352 -27.30 -10.51 -33.75
CA ALA A 352 -28.70 -10.85 -33.47
C ALA A 352 -29.68 -9.83 -34.06
N ILE A 353 -29.40 -8.54 -33.95
CA ILE A 353 -30.25 -7.47 -34.48
C ILE A 353 -30.27 -7.53 -36.00
N TRP A 354 -29.11 -7.66 -36.63
CA TRP A 354 -29.04 -7.61 -38.10
C TRP A 354 -29.52 -8.88 -38.80
N PHE A 355 -29.36 -10.06 -38.18
CA PHE A 355 -29.86 -11.32 -38.73
C PHE A 355 -31.31 -11.60 -38.35
N ARG A 356 -31.79 -11.15 -37.17
CA ARG A 356 -33.20 -11.29 -36.78
C ARG A 356 -34.14 -10.36 -37.56
N LEU A 357 -33.67 -9.22 -38.01
CA LEU A 357 -34.42 -8.29 -38.87
C LEU A 357 -34.56 -8.81 -40.34
N GLY A 358 -33.79 -9.84 -40.73
CA GLY A 358 -33.87 -10.48 -42.03
C GLY A 358 -34.97 -11.54 -42.17
N ASP A 359 -35.45 -12.10 -41.06
CA ASP A 359 -36.40 -13.23 -41.07
C ASP A 359 -37.89 -12.83 -41.02
N SER A 360 -38.20 -11.54 -40.94
CA SER A 360 -39.57 -11.04 -40.86
C SER A 360 -40.14 -10.58 -42.22
N VAL A 361 -39.97 -11.38 -43.27
CA VAL A 361 -40.80 -11.23 -44.49
C VAL A 361 -41.97 -12.20 -44.38
N PRO A 362 -43.23 -11.71 -44.11
CA PRO A 362 -44.37 -12.58 -44.13
C PRO A 362 -44.63 -13.04 -45.59
N ILE A 363 -44.45 -14.31 -45.84
CA ILE A 363 -44.89 -14.94 -47.08
C ILE A 363 -46.42 -14.89 -47.06
N LYS A 364 -47.05 -13.90 -47.73
CA LYS A 364 -48.47 -13.92 -48.05
C LYS A 364 -48.64 -14.96 -49.08
N ILE A 365 -49.12 -16.16 -48.68
CA ILE A 365 -49.65 -17.21 -49.58
C ILE A 365 -50.93 -16.68 -50.12
N PHE A 366 -50.92 -16.22 -51.36
CA PHE A 366 -52.14 -15.97 -52.11
C PHE A 366 -52.83 -17.33 -52.41
N ARG A 367 -53.93 -17.58 -51.70
CA ARG A 367 -54.84 -18.66 -51.96
C ARG A 367 -55.79 -18.18 -53.07
N HIS A 368 -55.59 -18.62 -54.31
CA HIS A 368 -56.59 -18.48 -55.32
C HIS A 368 -57.72 -19.47 -55.03
N SER A 369 -58.95 -18.96 -54.88
CA SER A 369 -60.25 -19.67 -54.95
C SER A 369 -60.69 -19.72 -56.40
#